data_c7619cc3ed27000940b6d202686caf25
#
_entry.id   c7619cc3ed27000940b6d202686caf25
#
_cell.length_a   1.000
_cell.length_b   1.000
_cell.length_c   1.000
_cell.angle_alpha   90.00
_cell.angle_beta   90.00
_cell.angle_gamma   90.00
#
_symmetry.space_group_name_H-M   'P 1'
#
loop_
_entity.id
_entity.type
_entity.pdbx_description
1 polymer ?
#
loop_
_entity_poly.entity_id
_entity_poly.type
_entity_poly.pdbx_seq_one_letter_code
_entity_poly.pdbx_strand_id
1 'polypeptide(L)'
;MTTSLLMFLVFVAVTLVITYWAARRSTGSSAYFAAGRSIKGWQNGIAVAGDYMSAASFLGIAGIIAFQGYDGFMYSVGFLVAYLTVLLVVAEPLRNAGKYTMADVLAYRLKPRPVRAMAALSTLTVSTFYMIAQMVGAGALVSLLLKDSGVTYQSAVIGVGVLMIVYVVFGGMLATTWVQIVKAVLLMAGTILLSTLVLAHFGFSFSAFFDAVRHVTYTGADGRPVTQDFLQPGLRYKPPYGALDLLSLGAALVFGTAGLPHILVRFYTVPDAKTARTSVVWAMVIIGVFYILTTFLGFGAATIVGRDVIAKNGGTNMSAPILAQHLGGDVFFGFVAAIAFATILAVVAGLTISASTSFAHDFWTNVIHRGTERAPGEEVRVARITAFVVGGISIVIAIVLGPTANVAFLVALAFAVAASANLPVIVFSLFWKRFNTRGAVAGLGTGLAASIALILISPSIMTVDPPTVTGAARHLIQAAPIFPLENPGILSIPLGFLGAFLGALTGREPSAEAKYTELVVRANTGLGAEKATTH
;
A
#
# COMPACT_ATOMS: atom_id res chain seq x y z
N MET A 1 -13.96 19.93 -23.81
CA MET A 1 -13.06 19.12 -22.97
C MET A 1 -12.11 20.09 -22.27
N THR A 2 -12.01 20.07 -20.96
CA THR A 2 -11.08 20.94 -20.24
C THR A 2 -9.65 20.51 -20.55
N THR A 3 -8.69 21.45 -20.54
CA THR A 3 -7.26 21.19 -20.75
C THR A 3 -6.74 20.11 -19.79
N SER A 4 -7.21 20.15 -18.54
CA SER A 4 -6.90 19.15 -17.51
C SER A 4 -7.32 17.74 -17.91
N LEU A 5 -8.51 17.58 -18.47
CA LEU A 5 -9.00 16.27 -18.91
C LEU A 5 -8.22 15.75 -20.12
N LEU A 6 -7.85 16.63 -21.06
CA LEU A 6 -7.01 16.22 -22.20
C LEU A 6 -5.65 15.71 -21.74
N MET A 7 -4.98 16.45 -20.85
CA MET A 7 -3.70 16.03 -20.25
C MET A 7 -3.81 14.70 -19.53
N PHE A 8 -4.87 14.52 -18.74
CA PHE A 8 -5.16 13.27 -18.06
C PHE A 8 -5.29 12.09 -19.04
N LEU A 9 -6.09 12.25 -20.10
CA LEU A 9 -6.31 11.19 -21.11
C LEU A 9 -5.04 10.85 -21.88
N VAL A 10 -4.20 11.84 -22.22
CA VAL A 10 -2.89 11.61 -22.86
C VAL A 10 -2.00 10.74 -21.97
N PHE A 11 -1.90 11.05 -20.67
CA PHE A 11 -1.12 10.25 -19.74
C PHE A 11 -1.64 8.82 -19.56
N VAL A 12 -2.97 8.66 -19.46
CA VAL A 12 -3.57 7.33 -19.40
C VAL A 12 -3.26 6.54 -20.66
N ALA A 13 -3.37 7.16 -21.84
CA ALA A 13 -3.02 6.52 -23.10
C ALA A 13 -1.55 6.09 -23.16
N VAL A 14 -0.62 6.93 -22.72
CA VAL A 14 0.82 6.59 -22.65
C VAL A 14 1.06 5.38 -21.74
N THR A 15 0.45 5.35 -20.56
CA THR A 15 0.60 4.20 -19.64
C THR A 15 0.02 2.92 -20.22
N LEU A 16 -1.10 2.98 -20.93
CA LEU A 16 -1.69 1.83 -21.63
C LEU A 16 -0.79 1.33 -22.77
N VAL A 17 -0.18 2.23 -23.55
CA VAL A 17 0.78 1.87 -24.61
C VAL A 17 2.01 1.15 -24.03
N ILE A 18 2.58 1.66 -22.93
CA ILE A 18 3.70 1.01 -22.24
C ILE A 18 3.31 -0.40 -21.78
N THR A 19 2.12 -0.54 -21.20
CA THR A 19 1.59 -1.83 -20.75
C THR A 19 1.45 -2.83 -21.89
N TYR A 20 0.84 -2.40 -22.99
CA TYR A 20 0.66 -3.22 -24.17
C TYR A 20 2.01 -3.68 -24.77
N TRP A 21 2.97 -2.76 -24.87
CA TRP A 21 4.32 -3.07 -25.33
C TRP A 21 5.04 -4.09 -24.44
N ALA A 22 4.94 -3.94 -23.11
CA ALA A 22 5.57 -4.85 -22.16
C ALA A 22 4.85 -6.21 -22.11
N ALA A 23 3.50 -6.22 -22.21
CA ALA A 23 2.70 -7.44 -22.22
C ALA A 23 3.05 -8.37 -23.40
N ARG A 24 3.35 -7.82 -24.57
CA ARG A 24 3.78 -8.60 -25.74
C ARG A 24 5.11 -9.35 -25.54
N ARG A 25 5.93 -8.93 -24.58
CA ARG A 25 7.23 -9.54 -24.25
C ARG A 25 7.15 -10.53 -23.09
N SER A 26 6.00 -10.65 -22.45
CA SER A 26 5.77 -11.48 -21.27
C SER A 26 5.13 -12.80 -21.68
N THR A 27 5.95 -13.82 -21.99
CA THR A 27 5.49 -15.16 -22.34
C THR A 27 5.86 -16.17 -21.26
N GLY A 28 4.86 -16.96 -20.80
CA GLY A 28 5.03 -18.00 -19.76
C GLY A 28 4.89 -17.51 -18.32
N SER A 29 4.74 -18.46 -17.39
CA SER A 29 4.47 -18.19 -15.97
C SER A 29 5.59 -17.40 -15.28
N SER A 30 6.86 -17.73 -15.54
CA SER A 30 8.01 -17.04 -14.94
C SER A 30 8.07 -15.55 -15.36
N ALA A 31 7.76 -15.24 -16.61
CA ALA A 31 7.70 -13.85 -17.09
C ALA A 31 6.48 -13.12 -16.51
N TYR A 32 5.35 -13.80 -16.40
CA TYR A 32 4.11 -13.24 -15.86
C TYR A 32 4.22 -12.93 -14.36
N PHE A 33 4.75 -13.86 -13.55
CA PHE A 33 4.76 -13.73 -12.08
C PHE A 33 6.05 -13.08 -11.52
N ALA A 34 7.20 -13.25 -12.17
CA ALA A 34 8.50 -12.80 -11.66
C ALA A 34 9.39 -12.06 -12.69
N ALA A 35 8.83 -11.57 -13.79
CA ALA A 35 9.54 -10.86 -14.85
C ALA A 35 10.82 -11.59 -15.34
N GLY A 36 10.82 -12.92 -15.33
CA GLY A 36 11.95 -13.76 -15.73
C GLY A 36 13.21 -13.59 -14.87
N ARG A 37 13.12 -12.98 -13.69
CA ARG A 37 14.26 -12.66 -12.78
C ARG A 37 15.37 -11.83 -13.43
N SER A 38 15.04 -10.97 -14.36
CA SER A 38 16.00 -10.24 -15.20
C SER A 38 16.17 -8.75 -14.83
N ILE A 39 15.44 -8.28 -13.82
CA ILE A 39 15.41 -6.86 -13.45
C ILE A 39 16.68 -6.47 -12.70
N LYS A 40 17.32 -5.37 -13.14
CA LYS A 40 18.52 -4.83 -12.49
C LYS A 40 18.19 -4.16 -11.15
N GLY A 41 19.15 -4.09 -10.22
CA GLY A 41 18.94 -3.58 -8.87
C GLY A 41 18.38 -2.16 -8.81
N TRP A 42 18.92 -1.23 -9.58
CA TRP A 42 18.42 0.15 -9.64
C TRP A 42 17.01 0.24 -10.27
N GLN A 43 16.74 -0.55 -11.31
CA GLN A 43 15.40 -0.62 -11.92
C GLN A 43 14.37 -1.15 -10.93
N ASN A 44 14.71 -2.24 -10.24
CA ASN A 44 13.83 -2.79 -9.21
C ASN A 44 13.67 -1.83 -8.03
N GLY A 45 14.74 -1.12 -7.63
CA GLY A 45 14.67 -0.09 -6.60
C GLY A 45 13.69 1.04 -6.94
N ILE A 46 13.74 1.56 -8.17
CA ILE A 46 12.76 2.54 -8.65
C ILE A 46 11.36 1.93 -8.72
N ALA A 47 11.22 0.69 -9.17
CA ALA A 47 9.91 0.02 -9.24
C ALA A 47 9.32 -0.23 -7.84
N VAL A 48 10.14 -0.64 -6.86
CA VAL A 48 9.76 -0.79 -5.45
C VAL A 48 9.33 0.57 -4.87
N ALA A 49 10.14 1.62 -5.10
CA ALA A 49 9.75 2.98 -4.71
C ALA A 49 8.43 3.39 -5.38
N GLY A 50 8.25 3.05 -6.66
CA GLY A 50 7.00 3.25 -7.37
C GLY A 50 5.81 2.53 -6.73
N ASP A 51 5.93 1.27 -6.35
CA ASP A 51 4.85 0.56 -5.66
C ASP A 51 4.49 1.20 -4.32
N TYR A 52 5.47 1.75 -3.64
CA TYR A 52 5.31 2.36 -2.32
C TYR A 52 4.76 3.79 -2.37
N MET A 53 5.27 4.61 -3.29
CA MET A 53 4.76 5.95 -3.57
C MET A 53 3.40 5.87 -4.27
N SER A 54 2.37 5.50 -3.51
CA SER A 54 1.00 5.26 -3.95
C SER A 54 0.14 6.53 -3.83
N ALA A 55 -1.15 6.41 -4.15
CA ALA A 55 -2.12 7.46 -3.83
C ALA A 55 -2.13 7.83 -2.35
N ALA A 56 -1.93 6.84 -1.47
CA ALA A 56 -1.83 7.08 -0.04
C ALA A 56 -0.68 8.03 0.29
N SER A 57 0.49 7.81 -0.33
CA SER A 57 1.68 8.63 -0.10
C SER A 57 1.54 10.03 -0.68
N PHE A 58 1.00 10.16 -1.89
CA PHE A 58 0.93 11.45 -2.59
C PHE A 58 -0.32 12.26 -2.21
N LEU A 59 -1.51 11.65 -2.32
CA LEU A 59 -2.77 12.33 -2.02
C LEU A 59 -3.08 12.28 -0.52
N GLY A 60 -2.98 11.09 0.08
CA GLY A 60 -3.40 10.85 1.45
C GLY A 60 -2.52 11.55 2.47
N ILE A 61 -1.18 11.43 2.38
CA ILE A 61 -0.26 12.04 3.35
C ILE A 61 -0.25 13.56 3.22
N ALA A 62 -0.19 14.10 2.00
CA ALA A 62 -0.30 15.54 1.80
C ALA A 62 -1.60 16.07 2.40
N GLY A 63 -2.70 15.33 2.27
CA GLY A 63 -3.98 15.65 2.89
C GLY A 63 -3.98 15.61 4.41
N ILE A 64 -3.41 14.56 5.01
CA ILE A 64 -3.33 14.48 6.48
C ILE A 64 -2.46 15.62 7.03
N ILE A 65 -1.32 15.92 6.40
CA ILE A 65 -0.47 17.06 6.80
C ILE A 65 -1.22 18.39 6.65
N ALA A 66 -1.96 18.59 5.56
CA ALA A 66 -2.73 19.80 5.34
C ALA A 66 -3.84 20.03 6.38
N PHE A 67 -4.37 18.97 6.98
CA PHE A 67 -5.46 19.06 7.97
C PHE A 67 -5.03 18.85 9.42
N GLN A 68 -3.94 18.15 9.65
CA GLN A 68 -3.51 17.72 10.99
C GLN A 68 -2.06 18.08 11.31
N GLY A 69 -1.40 18.83 10.44
CA GLY A 69 -0.07 19.37 10.69
C GLY A 69 0.98 18.28 10.96
N TYR A 70 1.74 18.49 12.04
CA TYR A 70 2.81 17.58 12.47
C TYR A 70 2.37 16.13 12.66
N ASP A 71 1.17 15.91 13.19
CA ASP A 71 0.64 14.55 13.38
C ASP A 71 0.48 13.81 12.04
N GLY A 72 0.14 14.54 10.98
CA GLY A 72 0.11 14.00 9.62
C GLY A 72 1.49 13.63 9.08
N PHE A 73 2.52 14.39 9.43
CA PHE A 73 3.90 14.10 9.03
C PHE A 73 4.42 12.78 9.63
N MET A 74 3.90 12.33 10.76
CA MET A 74 4.28 11.05 11.37
C MET A 74 4.02 9.84 10.45
N TYR A 75 3.06 9.94 9.53
CA TYR A 75 2.89 8.93 8.47
C TYR A 75 4.12 8.83 7.56
N SER A 76 4.69 9.96 7.14
CA SER A 76 5.90 10.00 6.31
C SER A 76 7.08 9.35 6.99
N VAL A 77 7.27 9.63 8.29
CA VAL A 77 8.35 9.03 9.10
C VAL A 77 8.16 7.51 9.21
N GLY A 78 6.95 7.05 9.54
CA GLY A 78 6.66 5.63 9.69
C GLY A 78 6.89 4.85 8.40
N PHE A 79 6.43 5.37 7.28
CA PHE A 79 6.64 4.75 5.97
C PHE A 79 8.11 4.72 5.54
N LEU A 80 8.92 5.72 5.86
CA LEU A 80 10.34 5.73 5.55
C LEU A 80 11.11 4.70 6.38
N VAL A 81 10.90 4.68 7.69
CA VAL A 81 11.59 3.78 8.62
C VAL A 81 11.26 2.32 8.34
N ALA A 82 10.08 2.03 7.79
CA ALA A 82 9.65 0.68 7.42
C ALA A 82 10.62 -0.07 6.50
N TYR A 83 11.31 0.65 5.61
CA TYR A 83 12.27 0.02 4.69
C TYR A 83 13.55 -0.46 5.38
N LEU A 84 13.90 0.03 6.56
CA LEU A 84 14.97 -0.55 7.37
C LEU A 84 14.59 -1.97 7.80
N THR A 85 13.35 -2.19 8.24
CA THR A 85 12.86 -3.53 8.59
C THR A 85 12.89 -4.47 7.38
N VAL A 86 12.47 -3.99 6.20
CA VAL A 86 12.54 -4.77 4.96
C VAL A 86 13.97 -5.15 4.62
N LEU A 87 14.90 -4.19 4.67
CA LEU A 87 16.31 -4.40 4.32
C LEU A 87 16.97 -5.43 5.24
N LEU A 88 16.73 -5.31 6.55
CA LEU A 88 17.43 -6.12 7.56
C LEU A 88 16.82 -7.53 7.72
N VAL A 89 15.51 -7.68 7.53
CA VAL A 89 14.81 -8.91 7.92
C VAL A 89 14.39 -9.77 6.74
N VAL A 90 13.91 -9.17 5.63
CA VAL A 90 13.18 -9.96 4.63
C VAL A 90 13.76 -9.95 3.22
N ALA A 91 14.44 -8.89 2.77
CA ALA A 91 14.81 -8.73 1.36
C ALA A 91 15.69 -9.87 0.82
N GLU A 92 16.77 -10.15 1.50
CA GLU A 92 17.75 -11.15 1.11
C GLU A 92 17.27 -12.58 1.37
N PRO A 93 16.75 -12.92 2.58
CA PRO A 93 16.23 -14.23 2.85
C PRO A 93 15.09 -14.67 1.91
N LEU A 94 14.14 -13.77 1.63
CA LEU A 94 13.03 -14.07 0.72
C LEU A 94 13.51 -14.32 -0.70
N ARG A 95 14.45 -13.49 -1.20
CA ARG A 95 15.00 -13.66 -2.55
C ARG A 95 15.67 -15.04 -2.72
N ASN A 96 16.39 -15.48 -1.71
CA ASN A 96 17.15 -16.74 -1.75
C ASN A 96 16.29 -17.98 -1.54
N ALA A 97 15.19 -17.87 -0.76
CA ALA A 97 14.41 -19.04 -0.33
C ALA A 97 13.07 -19.21 -1.08
N GLY A 98 12.57 -18.21 -1.81
CA GLY A 98 11.26 -18.25 -2.45
C GLY A 98 11.29 -18.26 -3.97
N LYS A 99 10.13 -18.57 -4.58
CA LYS A 99 9.92 -18.64 -6.04
C LYS A 99 9.09 -17.46 -6.55
N TYR A 100 7.86 -17.31 -6.10
CA TYR A 100 6.89 -16.31 -6.53
C TYR A 100 6.19 -15.58 -5.38
N THR A 101 6.01 -16.28 -4.25
CA THR A 101 5.24 -15.76 -3.12
C THR A 101 5.96 -16.00 -1.79
N MET A 102 5.52 -15.34 -0.72
CA MET A 102 6.03 -15.63 0.63
C MET A 102 5.66 -17.06 1.07
N ALA A 103 4.57 -17.62 0.54
CA ALA A 103 4.14 -18.97 0.85
C ALA A 103 5.15 -20.03 0.38
N ASP A 104 5.92 -19.75 -0.68
CA ASP A 104 7.01 -20.64 -1.12
C ASP A 104 8.10 -20.76 -0.06
N VAL A 105 8.48 -19.64 0.57
CA VAL A 105 9.48 -19.63 1.64
C VAL A 105 9.00 -20.42 2.86
N LEU A 106 7.73 -20.24 3.24
CA LEU A 106 7.13 -20.95 4.36
C LEU A 106 6.99 -22.45 4.05
N ALA A 107 6.51 -22.78 2.87
CA ALA A 107 6.26 -24.16 2.44
C ALA A 107 7.55 -24.98 2.20
N TYR A 108 8.71 -24.30 2.12
CA TYR A 108 10.00 -24.98 1.99
C TYR A 108 10.26 -25.97 3.13
N ARG A 109 9.97 -25.57 4.37
CA ARG A 109 10.18 -26.42 5.55
C ARG A 109 8.90 -26.87 6.25
N LEU A 110 7.81 -26.16 6.09
CA LEU A 110 6.52 -26.45 6.73
C LEU A 110 5.61 -27.27 5.78
N LYS A 111 4.55 -27.87 6.31
CA LYS A 111 3.56 -28.61 5.49
C LYS A 111 2.91 -27.68 4.47
N PRO A 112 3.07 -27.94 3.15
CA PRO A 112 2.71 -26.96 2.13
C PRO A 112 1.24 -26.55 2.14
N ARG A 113 0.31 -27.52 2.20
CA ARG A 113 -1.12 -27.25 2.03
C ARG A 113 -1.70 -26.28 3.06
N PRO A 114 -1.64 -26.53 4.38
CA PRO A 114 -2.25 -25.64 5.36
C PRO A 114 -1.58 -24.27 5.36
N VAL A 115 -0.25 -24.21 5.17
CA VAL A 115 0.48 -22.95 5.18
C VAL A 115 0.17 -22.12 3.93
N ARG A 116 0.16 -22.73 2.74
CA ARG A 116 -0.20 -22.03 1.50
C ARG A 116 -1.65 -21.54 1.51
N ALA A 117 -2.59 -22.32 2.05
CA ALA A 117 -3.99 -21.91 2.17
C ALA A 117 -4.13 -20.65 3.05
N MET A 118 -3.49 -20.64 4.23
CA MET A 118 -3.54 -19.49 5.13
C MET A 118 -2.76 -18.29 4.60
N ALA A 119 -1.61 -18.51 3.96
CA ALA A 119 -0.84 -17.45 3.34
C ALA A 119 -1.58 -16.81 2.15
N ALA A 120 -2.29 -17.60 1.35
CA ALA A 120 -3.13 -17.09 0.27
C ALA A 120 -4.30 -16.25 0.82
N LEU A 121 -4.98 -16.72 1.87
CA LEU A 121 -6.04 -15.97 2.55
C LEU A 121 -5.51 -14.63 3.08
N SER A 122 -4.35 -14.64 3.74
CA SER A 122 -3.72 -13.42 4.23
C SER A 122 -3.35 -12.45 3.09
N THR A 123 -2.72 -12.96 2.03
CA THR A 123 -2.36 -12.15 0.85
C THR A 123 -3.58 -11.51 0.20
N LEU A 124 -4.66 -12.27 0.01
CA LEU A 124 -5.92 -11.75 -0.53
C LEU A 124 -6.51 -10.65 0.36
N THR A 125 -6.55 -10.89 1.67
CA THR A 125 -7.09 -9.93 2.64
C THR A 125 -6.30 -8.62 2.61
N VAL A 126 -4.97 -8.68 2.78
CA VAL A 126 -4.10 -7.49 2.78
C VAL A 126 -4.20 -6.73 1.46
N SER A 127 -4.16 -7.44 0.33
CA SER A 127 -4.25 -6.81 -1.00
C SER A 127 -5.61 -6.14 -1.22
N THR A 128 -6.70 -6.75 -0.75
CA THR A 128 -8.06 -6.18 -0.84
C THR A 128 -8.17 -4.90 -0.02
N PHE A 129 -7.73 -4.89 1.24
CA PHE A 129 -7.71 -3.69 2.08
C PHE A 129 -6.94 -2.55 1.43
N TYR A 130 -5.77 -2.84 0.89
CA TYR A 130 -4.98 -1.81 0.22
C TYR A 130 -5.63 -1.34 -1.09
N MET A 131 -6.23 -2.25 -1.85
CA MET A 131 -6.90 -1.93 -3.12
C MET A 131 -8.13 -1.04 -2.92
N ILE A 132 -8.91 -1.25 -1.85
CA ILE A 132 -10.03 -0.39 -1.46
C ILE A 132 -9.56 1.06 -1.33
N ALA A 133 -8.44 1.30 -0.63
CA ALA A 133 -7.88 2.62 -0.47
C ALA A 133 -7.51 3.27 -1.81
N GLN A 134 -6.93 2.50 -2.73
CA GLN A 134 -6.61 3.00 -4.07
C GLN A 134 -7.87 3.35 -4.88
N MET A 135 -8.93 2.54 -4.79
CA MET A 135 -10.21 2.82 -5.45
C MET A 135 -10.88 4.08 -4.91
N VAL A 136 -10.84 4.30 -3.59
CA VAL A 136 -11.33 5.55 -2.96
C VAL A 136 -10.59 6.76 -3.52
N GLY A 137 -9.25 6.71 -3.56
CA GLY A 137 -8.43 7.80 -4.11
C GLY A 137 -8.69 8.07 -5.58
N ALA A 138 -8.83 7.01 -6.39
CA ALA A 138 -9.10 7.11 -7.81
C ALA A 138 -10.49 7.72 -8.09
N GLY A 139 -11.51 7.25 -7.39
CA GLY A 139 -12.87 7.77 -7.51
C GLY A 139 -12.97 9.25 -7.13
N ALA A 140 -12.35 9.64 -6.02
CA ALA A 140 -12.31 11.04 -5.58
C ALA A 140 -11.58 11.93 -6.61
N LEU A 141 -10.44 11.49 -7.14
CA LEU A 141 -9.68 12.24 -8.14
C LEU A 141 -10.44 12.43 -9.45
N VAL A 142 -11.03 11.35 -9.98
CA VAL A 142 -11.76 11.39 -11.26
C VAL A 142 -13.07 12.16 -11.12
N SER A 143 -13.77 12.04 -10.00
CA SER A 143 -14.97 12.84 -9.75
C SER A 143 -14.65 14.34 -9.65
N LEU A 144 -13.50 14.73 -9.13
CA LEU A 144 -13.04 16.12 -9.14
C LEU A 144 -12.71 16.62 -10.55
N LEU A 145 -11.97 15.80 -11.34
CA LEU A 145 -11.61 16.12 -12.72
C LEU A 145 -12.82 16.30 -13.64
N LEU A 146 -13.90 15.53 -13.40
CA LEU A 146 -15.11 15.49 -14.19
C LEU A 146 -16.29 16.18 -13.51
N LYS A 147 -16.04 17.05 -12.54
CA LYS A 147 -17.05 17.74 -11.74
C LYS A 147 -18.11 18.43 -12.61
N ASP A 148 -17.68 19.13 -13.65
CA ASP A 148 -18.55 19.88 -14.55
C ASP A 148 -19.33 18.99 -15.54
N SER A 149 -18.98 17.71 -15.62
CA SER A 149 -19.63 16.72 -16.51
C SER A 149 -20.73 15.90 -15.80
N GLY A 150 -21.05 16.21 -14.55
CA GLY A 150 -22.08 15.53 -13.76
C GLY A 150 -21.70 14.08 -13.34
N VAL A 151 -20.43 13.71 -13.44
CA VAL A 151 -19.94 12.39 -13.03
C VAL A 151 -19.94 12.29 -11.50
N THR A 152 -20.68 11.33 -10.97
CA THR A 152 -20.73 11.07 -9.53
C THR A 152 -19.52 10.27 -9.06
N TYR A 153 -19.22 10.31 -7.76
CA TYR A 153 -18.15 9.48 -7.18
C TYR A 153 -18.34 7.99 -7.49
N GLN A 154 -19.56 7.46 -7.37
CA GLN A 154 -19.87 6.06 -7.64
C GLN A 154 -19.57 5.66 -9.08
N SER A 155 -20.01 6.47 -10.05
CA SER A 155 -19.72 6.21 -11.47
C SER A 155 -18.23 6.33 -11.78
N ALA A 156 -17.51 7.27 -11.13
CA ALA A 156 -16.06 7.38 -11.24
C ALA A 156 -15.35 6.13 -10.71
N VAL A 157 -15.71 5.65 -9.51
CA VAL A 157 -15.12 4.42 -8.93
C VAL A 157 -15.36 3.21 -9.82
N ILE A 158 -16.58 3.03 -10.34
CA ILE A 158 -16.90 1.90 -11.25
C ILE A 158 -16.07 1.99 -12.54
N GLY A 159 -16.10 3.14 -13.21
CA GLY A 159 -15.39 3.32 -14.48
C GLY A 159 -13.89 3.11 -14.35
N VAL A 160 -13.29 3.72 -13.33
CA VAL A 160 -11.86 3.58 -13.05
C VAL A 160 -11.52 2.16 -12.62
N GLY A 161 -12.32 1.55 -11.74
CA GLY A 161 -12.09 0.20 -11.24
C GLY A 161 -12.14 -0.84 -12.38
N VAL A 162 -13.11 -0.73 -13.29
CA VAL A 162 -13.19 -1.59 -14.47
C VAL A 162 -11.96 -1.40 -15.37
N LEU A 163 -11.57 -0.15 -15.65
CA LEU A 163 -10.38 0.15 -16.44
C LEU A 163 -9.12 -0.48 -15.81
N MET A 164 -8.96 -0.37 -14.49
CA MET A 164 -7.82 -0.93 -13.75
C MET A 164 -7.78 -2.45 -13.81
N ILE A 165 -8.92 -3.13 -13.63
CA ILE A 165 -9.00 -4.59 -13.72
C ILE A 165 -8.61 -5.05 -15.13
N VAL A 166 -9.17 -4.44 -16.18
CA VAL A 166 -8.83 -4.75 -17.57
C VAL A 166 -7.33 -4.57 -17.82
N TYR A 167 -6.77 -3.45 -17.38
CA TYR A 167 -5.34 -3.17 -17.50
C TYR A 167 -4.46 -4.28 -16.88
N VAL A 168 -4.80 -4.74 -15.67
CA VAL A 168 -4.00 -5.71 -14.93
C VAL A 168 -4.06 -7.11 -15.54
N VAL A 169 -5.24 -7.53 -15.99
CA VAL A 169 -5.46 -8.87 -16.57
C VAL A 169 -4.52 -9.16 -17.74
N PHE A 170 -4.12 -8.13 -18.48
CA PHE A 170 -3.26 -8.27 -19.66
C PHE A 170 -1.77 -7.97 -19.40
N GLY A 171 -1.41 -7.28 -18.29
CA GLY A 171 -0.09 -6.69 -18.11
C GLY A 171 1.02 -7.64 -17.62
N GLY A 172 0.80 -8.46 -16.59
CA GLY A 172 1.82 -9.27 -15.92
C GLY A 172 2.91 -8.45 -15.19
N MET A 173 3.87 -9.12 -14.53
CA MET A 173 4.87 -8.49 -13.67
C MET A 173 5.87 -7.61 -14.44
N LEU A 174 6.26 -7.98 -15.66
CA LEU A 174 7.19 -7.19 -16.46
C LEU A 174 6.58 -5.83 -16.84
N ALA A 175 5.33 -5.84 -17.30
CA ALA A 175 4.60 -4.62 -17.61
C ALA A 175 4.45 -3.71 -16.39
N THR A 176 4.05 -4.31 -15.27
CA THR A 176 3.91 -3.60 -13.99
C THR A 176 5.23 -2.95 -13.57
N THR A 177 6.37 -3.64 -13.72
CA THR A 177 7.68 -3.09 -13.37
C THR A 177 8.01 -1.83 -14.17
N TRP A 178 7.83 -1.85 -15.50
CA TRP A 178 8.11 -0.68 -16.33
C TRP A 178 7.17 0.49 -16.07
N VAL A 179 5.89 0.21 -15.87
CA VAL A 179 4.93 1.25 -15.50
C VAL A 179 5.27 1.88 -14.16
N GLN A 180 5.69 1.08 -13.17
CA GLN A 180 6.15 1.59 -11.87
C GLN A 180 7.38 2.49 -12.00
N ILE A 181 8.35 2.14 -12.85
CA ILE A 181 9.54 2.95 -13.10
C ILE A 181 9.14 4.31 -13.69
N VAL A 182 8.37 4.31 -14.77
CA VAL A 182 7.95 5.54 -15.45
C VAL A 182 7.16 6.44 -14.51
N LYS A 183 6.18 5.86 -13.81
CA LYS A 183 5.36 6.59 -12.85
C LYS A 183 6.19 7.17 -11.70
N ALA A 184 7.15 6.41 -11.15
CA ALA A 184 7.99 6.87 -10.05
C ALA A 184 8.81 8.10 -10.44
N VAL A 185 9.37 8.10 -11.65
CA VAL A 185 10.10 9.24 -12.20
C VAL A 185 9.18 10.46 -12.37
N LEU A 186 8.00 10.28 -12.96
CA LEU A 186 7.04 11.36 -13.18
C LEU A 186 6.49 11.91 -11.86
N LEU A 187 6.17 11.03 -10.90
CA LEU A 187 5.69 11.43 -9.59
C LEU A 187 6.75 12.23 -8.83
N MET A 188 8.00 11.77 -8.86
CA MET A 188 9.11 12.49 -8.24
C MET A 188 9.29 13.87 -8.88
N ALA A 189 9.31 13.95 -10.21
CA ALA A 189 9.43 15.21 -10.94
C ALA A 189 8.28 16.17 -10.61
N GLY A 190 7.03 15.69 -10.62
CA GLY A 190 5.85 16.47 -10.25
C GLY A 190 5.88 16.97 -8.80
N THR A 191 6.34 16.10 -7.88
CA THR A 191 6.46 16.44 -6.46
C THR A 191 7.56 17.48 -6.22
N ILE A 192 8.73 17.34 -6.87
CA ILE A 192 9.82 18.33 -6.83
C ILE A 192 9.33 19.65 -7.38
N LEU A 193 8.69 19.67 -8.54
CA LEU A 193 8.18 20.89 -9.14
C LEU A 193 7.16 21.59 -8.24
N LEU A 194 6.19 20.83 -7.72
CA LEU A 194 5.17 21.40 -6.83
C LEU A 194 5.77 21.95 -5.53
N SER A 195 6.72 21.22 -4.92
CA SER A 195 7.45 21.70 -3.73
C SER A 195 8.28 22.95 -4.03
N THR A 196 8.89 23.03 -5.20
CA THR A 196 9.63 24.20 -5.66
C THR A 196 8.70 25.41 -5.83
N LEU A 197 7.51 25.22 -6.40
CA LEU A 197 6.51 26.29 -6.53
C LEU A 197 5.99 26.77 -5.17
N VAL A 198 5.80 25.85 -4.21
CA VAL A 198 5.47 26.21 -2.82
C VAL A 198 6.56 27.11 -2.23
N LEU A 199 7.83 26.70 -2.32
CA LEU A 199 8.95 27.51 -1.83
C LEU A 199 9.08 28.85 -2.57
N ALA A 200 8.85 28.88 -3.87
CA ALA A 200 8.85 30.11 -4.67
C ALA A 200 7.76 31.09 -4.19
N HIS A 201 6.58 30.60 -3.81
CA HIS A 201 5.52 31.42 -3.22
C HIS A 201 5.97 32.16 -1.94
N PHE A 202 6.87 31.56 -1.16
CA PHE A 202 7.49 32.15 0.03
C PHE A 202 8.86 32.78 -0.26
N GLY A 203 9.17 33.12 -1.52
CA GLY A 203 10.45 33.75 -1.90
C GLY A 203 11.66 32.85 -1.64
N PHE A 204 11.52 31.52 -1.67
CA PHE A 204 12.54 30.52 -1.28
C PHE A 204 13.03 30.64 0.17
N SER A 205 12.26 31.30 1.03
CA SER A 205 12.56 31.43 2.47
C SER A 205 11.90 30.33 3.27
N PHE A 206 12.69 29.40 3.80
CA PHE A 206 12.20 28.39 4.73
C PHE A 206 11.63 29.01 6.01
N SER A 207 12.22 30.11 6.48
CA SER A 207 11.71 30.84 7.65
C SER A 207 10.30 31.36 7.41
N ALA A 208 10.07 32.03 6.29
CA ALA A 208 8.75 32.57 5.93
C ALA A 208 7.71 31.41 5.74
N PHE A 209 8.12 30.32 5.13
CA PHE A 209 7.27 29.14 4.96
C PHE A 209 6.85 28.54 6.31
N PHE A 210 7.80 28.25 7.20
CA PHE A 210 7.48 27.65 8.51
C PHE A 210 6.78 28.63 9.45
N ASP A 211 7.00 29.95 9.30
CA ASP A 211 6.23 30.95 10.04
C ASP A 211 4.74 30.92 9.60
N ALA A 212 4.47 30.85 8.31
CA ALA A 212 3.10 30.65 7.82
C ALA A 212 2.46 29.35 8.32
N VAL A 213 3.22 28.26 8.43
CA VAL A 213 2.75 26.98 8.98
C VAL A 213 2.38 27.07 10.46
N ARG A 214 3.03 27.94 11.23
CA ARG A 214 2.67 28.22 12.63
C ARG A 214 1.35 28.97 12.78
N HIS A 215 0.89 29.65 11.74
CA HIS A 215 -0.28 30.54 11.79
C HIS A 215 -1.38 30.11 10.82
N VAL A 216 -1.60 28.80 10.66
CA VAL A 216 -2.67 28.29 9.78
C VAL A 216 -4.03 28.61 10.37
N THR A 217 -4.85 29.34 9.60
CA THR A 217 -6.21 29.71 10.00
C THR A 217 -7.25 28.90 9.21
N TYR A 218 -8.26 28.40 9.91
CA TYR A 218 -9.38 27.64 9.33
C TYR A 218 -10.64 27.81 10.17
N THR A 219 -11.79 27.42 9.61
CA THR A 219 -13.08 27.47 10.32
C THR A 219 -13.19 26.30 11.28
N GLY A 220 -13.31 26.57 12.57
CA GLY A 220 -13.54 25.58 13.63
C GLY A 220 -14.93 24.94 13.55
N ALA A 221 -15.17 23.91 14.36
CA ALA A 221 -16.46 23.23 14.42
C ALA A 221 -17.62 24.13 14.89
N ASP A 222 -17.32 25.20 15.62
CA ASP A 222 -18.25 26.23 16.08
C ASP A 222 -18.51 27.34 15.05
N GLY A 223 -17.94 27.21 13.83
CA GLY A 223 -18.05 28.19 12.75
C GLY A 223 -17.15 29.44 12.91
N ARG A 224 -16.29 29.47 13.93
CA ARG A 224 -15.36 30.58 14.17
C ARG A 224 -13.99 30.35 13.57
N PRO A 225 -13.25 31.40 13.15
CA PRO A 225 -11.88 31.25 12.71
C PRO A 225 -10.98 30.81 13.89
N VAL A 226 -10.19 29.77 13.65
CA VAL A 226 -9.20 29.23 14.59
C VAL A 226 -7.84 29.32 13.93
N THR A 227 -6.86 29.96 14.59
CA THR A 227 -5.46 29.95 14.17
C THR A 227 -4.70 28.91 15.00
N GLN A 228 -3.97 28.03 14.32
CA GLN A 228 -3.30 26.89 14.93
C GLN A 228 -1.87 26.76 14.44
N ASP A 229 -0.95 26.43 15.36
CA ASP A 229 0.42 26.06 15.02
C ASP A 229 0.46 24.61 14.53
N PHE A 230 0.67 24.42 13.21
CA PHE A 230 0.72 23.10 12.58
C PHE A 230 2.06 22.39 12.77
N LEU A 231 3.06 23.03 13.35
CA LEU A 231 4.31 22.39 13.74
C LEU A 231 4.22 21.70 15.11
N GLN A 232 3.16 21.97 15.88
CA GLN A 232 2.94 21.36 17.18
C GLN A 232 2.18 20.03 17.05
N PRO A 233 2.55 18.99 17.84
CA PRO A 233 1.79 17.75 17.89
C PRO A 233 0.46 17.92 18.63
N GLY A 234 -0.46 16.96 18.44
CA GLY A 234 -1.73 16.87 19.19
C GLY A 234 -2.95 17.42 18.48
N LEU A 235 -2.87 17.72 17.17
CA LEU A 235 -4.05 18.05 16.38
C LEU A 235 -4.94 16.82 16.15
N ARG A 236 -4.33 15.66 15.89
CA ARG A 236 -4.99 14.36 15.71
C ARG A 236 -4.92 13.51 16.98
N TYR A 237 -3.72 13.32 17.50
CA TYR A 237 -3.44 12.39 18.59
C TYR A 237 -3.65 13.04 19.96
N LYS A 238 -4.93 13.22 20.33
CA LYS A 238 -5.35 13.88 21.57
C LYS A 238 -5.42 12.91 22.74
N PRO A 239 -5.19 13.39 23.99
CA PRO A 239 -5.47 12.59 25.19
C PRO A 239 -6.92 12.09 25.23
N PRO A 240 -7.21 10.92 25.89
CA PRO A 240 -6.25 10.12 26.65
C PRO A 240 -5.46 9.09 25.82
N TYR A 241 -5.90 8.72 24.61
CA TYR A 241 -5.34 7.60 23.84
C TYR A 241 -4.44 8.00 22.67
N GLY A 242 -4.30 9.30 22.37
CA GLY A 242 -3.58 9.76 21.18
C GLY A 242 -2.13 9.24 21.06
N ALA A 243 -1.37 9.26 22.16
CA ALA A 243 -0.01 8.73 22.14
C ALA A 243 0.05 7.22 21.84
N LEU A 244 -0.90 6.44 22.37
CA LEU A 244 -1.00 5.00 22.08
C LEU A 244 -1.42 4.74 20.64
N ASP A 245 -2.32 5.56 20.11
CA ASP A 245 -2.74 5.43 18.70
C ASP A 245 -1.61 5.79 17.74
N LEU A 246 -0.82 6.82 18.04
CA LEU A 246 0.39 7.14 17.28
C LEU A 246 1.42 6.01 17.32
N LEU A 247 1.67 5.41 18.49
CA LEU A 247 2.56 4.24 18.62
C LEU A 247 2.01 3.03 17.85
N SER A 248 0.70 2.82 17.90
CA SER A 248 0.01 1.76 17.16
C SER A 248 0.16 1.94 15.65
N LEU A 249 -0.06 3.15 15.15
CA LEU A 249 0.19 3.50 13.77
C LEU A 249 1.66 3.28 13.38
N GLY A 250 2.59 3.80 14.20
CA GLY A 250 4.03 3.64 13.97
C GLY A 250 4.44 2.17 13.85
N ALA A 251 3.97 1.32 14.76
CA ALA A 251 4.22 -0.12 14.71
C ALA A 251 3.63 -0.76 13.43
N ALA A 252 2.38 -0.41 13.09
CA ALA A 252 1.73 -0.90 11.88
C ALA A 252 2.52 -0.53 10.61
N LEU A 253 2.97 0.71 10.49
CA LEU A 253 3.73 1.18 9.32
C LEU A 253 5.11 0.53 9.24
N VAL A 254 5.89 0.58 10.33
CA VAL A 254 7.28 0.09 10.37
C VAL A 254 7.37 -1.42 10.12
N PHE A 255 6.47 -2.19 10.70
CA PHE A 255 6.46 -3.64 10.57
C PHE A 255 5.62 -4.15 9.41
N GLY A 256 4.61 -3.41 8.99
CA GLY A 256 3.68 -3.83 7.93
C GLY A 256 4.33 -4.00 6.57
N THR A 257 5.26 -3.12 6.20
CA THR A 257 5.95 -3.19 4.91
C THR A 257 6.65 -4.53 4.69
N ALA A 258 7.25 -5.10 5.74
CA ALA A 258 7.91 -6.41 5.69
C ALA A 258 6.93 -7.59 5.57
N GLY A 259 5.62 -7.35 5.74
CA GLY A 259 4.55 -8.32 5.54
C GLY A 259 3.68 -8.07 4.29
N LEU A 260 3.93 -7.00 3.52
CA LEU A 260 3.13 -6.64 2.34
C LEU A 260 3.42 -7.54 1.13
N PRO A 261 2.44 -8.33 0.66
CA PRO A 261 2.70 -9.31 -0.40
C PRO A 261 3.23 -8.69 -1.69
N HIS A 262 2.67 -7.57 -2.16
CA HIS A 262 3.07 -6.91 -3.41
C HIS A 262 4.48 -6.29 -3.36
N ILE A 263 4.98 -5.93 -2.17
CA ILE A 263 6.37 -5.52 -1.98
C ILE A 263 7.29 -6.74 -1.98
N LEU A 264 6.90 -7.81 -1.29
CA LEU A 264 7.70 -9.03 -1.18
C LEU A 264 7.94 -9.71 -2.53
N VAL A 265 6.94 -9.72 -3.42
CA VAL A 265 7.08 -10.31 -4.76
C VAL A 265 8.15 -9.62 -5.62
N ARG A 266 8.48 -8.35 -5.33
CA ARG A 266 9.53 -7.62 -6.05
C ARG A 266 10.93 -8.19 -5.84
N PHE A 267 11.18 -8.87 -4.72
CA PHE A 267 12.46 -9.52 -4.47
C PHE A 267 12.67 -10.76 -5.34
N TYR A 268 11.61 -11.36 -5.89
CA TYR A 268 11.72 -12.49 -6.81
C TYR A 268 11.98 -12.08 -8.27
N THR A 269 11.87 -10.79 -8.60
CA THR A 269 12.10 -10.28 -9.98
C THR A 269 13.58 -10.06 -10.31
N VAL A 270 14.46 -10.06 -9.31
CA VAL A 270 15.90 -9.83 -9.46
C VAL A 270 16.71 -11.13 -9.47
N PRO A 271 17.92 -11.14 -10.09
CA PRO A 271 18.69 -12.38 -10.27
C PRO A 271 19.26 -12.96 -8.98
N ASP A 272 19.63 -12.14 -7.99
CA ASP A 272 20.31 -12.57 -6.77
C ASP A 272 20.03 -11.67 -5.56
N ALA A 273 20.47 -12.10 -4.37
CA ALA A 273 20.27 -11.39 -3.11
C ALA A 273 21.01 -10.04 -3.03
N LYS A 274 22.19 -9.94 -3.62
CA LYS A 274 22.96 -8.68 -3.67
C LYS A 274 22.17 -7.63 -4.46
N THR A 275 21.59 -8.03 -5.58
CA THR A 275 20.70 -7.20 -6.38
C THR A 275 19.43 -6.82 -5.63
N ALA A 276 18.84 -7.75 -4.84
CA ALA A 276 17.69 -7.45 -3.98
C ALA A 276 18.04 -6.39 -2.92
N ARG A 277 19.16 -6.55 -2.22
CA ARG A 277 19.65 -5.56 -1.24
C ARG A 277 19.90 -4.19 -1.89
N THR A 278 20.56 -4.15 -3.03
CA THR A 278 20.80 -2.91 -3.81
C THR A 278 19.47 -2.24 -4.18
N SER A 279 18.45 -3.02 -4.54
CA SER A 279 17.11 -2.48 -4.84
C SER A 279 16.49 -1.77 -3.64
N VAL A 280 16.62 -2.34 -2.44
CA VAL A 280 16.08 -1.71 -1.22
C VAL A 280 16.80 -0.41 -0.90
N VAL A 281 18.13 -0.35 -1.05
CA VAL A 281 18.89 0.90 -0.83
C VAL A 281 18.43 2.00 -1.80
N TRP A 282 18.29 1.71 -3.08
CA TRP A 282 17.74 2.66 -4.05
C TRP A 282 16.32 3.10 -3.69
N ALA A 283 15.46 2.15 -3.31
CA ALA A 283 14.10 2.46 -2.88
C ALA A 283 14.09 3.39 -1.66
N MET A 284 14.93 3.12 -0.64
CA MET A 284 15.02 3.95 0.56
C MET A 284 15.40 5.40 0.26
N VAL A 285 16.39 5.61 -0.61
CA VAL A 285 16.82 6.97 -1.01
C VAL A 285 15.69 7.71 -1.72
N ILE A 286 15.06 7.08 -2.71
CA ILE A 286 13.98 7.69 -3.50
C ILE A 286 12.77 8.00 -2.60
N ILE A 287 12.36 7.04 -1.77
CA ILE A 287 11.24 7.18 -0.85
C ILE A 287 11.53 8.25 0.21
N GLY A 288 12.77 8.31 0.74
CA GLY A 288 13.17 9.31 1.71
C GLY A 288 13.05 10.73 1.17
N VAL A 289 13.60 10.99 -0.02
CA VAL A 289 13.45 12.28 -0.70
C VAL A 289 11.97 12.62 -0.93
N PHE A 290 11.20 11.66 -1.42
CA PHE A 290 9.77 11.86 -1.67
C PHE A 290 9.01 12.28 -0.40
N TYR A 291 9.21 11.60 0.74
CA TYR A 291 8.49 11.93 1.97
C TYR A 291 8.93 13.25 2.59
N ILE A 292 10.16 13.71 2.38
CA ILE A 292 10.56 15.07 2.72
C ILE A 292 9.75 16.08 1.87
N LEU A 293 9.58 15.81 0.58
CA LEU A 293 8.84 16.68 -0.32
C LEU A 293 7.33 16.73 -0.01
N THR A 294 6.73 15.61 0.45
CA THR A 294 5.30 15.62 0.84
C THR A 294 4.98 16.57 1.97
N THR A 295 5.96 16.93 2.79
CA THR A 295 5.83 17.94 3.84
C THR A 295 5.52 19.33 3.23
N PHE A 296 6.23 19.69 2.16
CA PHE A 296 5.96 20.95 1.44
C PHE A 296 4.58 20.93 0.77
N LEU A 297 4.15 19.80 0.24
CA LEU A 297 2.83 19.66 -0.37
C LEU A 297 1.72 19.85 0.67
N GLY A 298 1.83 19.17 1.81
CA GLY A 298 0.81 19.24 2.86
C GLY A 298 0.74 20.60 3.53
N PHE A 299 1.86 21.11 4.03
CA PHE A 299 1.90 22.44 4.64
C PHE A 299 1.64 23.56 3.62
N GLY A 300 2.12 23.42 2.38
CA GLY A 300 1.80 24.35 1.30
C GLY A 300 0.31 24.40 0.99
N ALA A 301 -0.37 23.26 0.97
CA ALA A 301 -1.81 23.21 0.79
C ALA A 301 -2.56 23.88 1.96
N ALA A 302 -2.11 23.67 3.20
CA ALA A 302 -2.72 24.31 4.38
C ALA A 302 -2.56 25.83 4.39
N THR A 303 -1.39 26.33 4.01
CA THR A 303 -1.04 27.78 4.10
C THR A 303 -1.45 28.58 2.88
N ILE A 304 -1.32 28.03 1.67
CA ILE A 304 -1.57 28.74 0.40
C ILE A 304 -3.04 28.61 -0.02
N VAL A 305 -3.63 27.41 0.08
CA VAL A 305 -5.01 27.14 -0.34
C VAL A 305 -5.99 27.28 0.82
N GLY A 306 -5.63 26.74 1.98
CA GLY A 306 -6.46 26.70 3.18
C GLY A 306 -7.36 25.45 3.26
N ARG A 307 -7.53 24.95 4.48
CA ARG A 307 -8.32 23.74 4.79
C ARG A 307 -9.76 23.80 4.32
N ASP A 308 -10.40 24.96 4.49
CA ASP A 308 -11.83 25.14 4.19
C ASP A 308 -12.12 25.02 2.69
N VAL A 309 -11.21 25.55 1.85
CA VAL A 309 -11.30 25.44 0.40
C VAL A 309 -11.10 23.99 -0.03
N ILE A 310 -10.11 23.30 0.53
CA ILE A 310 -9.83 21.90 0.22
C ILE A 310 -11.00 21.01 0.64
N ALA A 311 -11.56 21.23 1.83
CA ALA A 311 -12.70 20.46 2.35
C ALA A 311 -13.93 20.54 1.43
N LYS A 312 -14.21 21.74 0.89
CA LYS A 312 -15.34 22.00 -0.04
C LYS A 312 -15.12 21.40 -1.43
N ASN A 313 -13.88 21.15 -1.83
CA ASN A 313 -13.52 20.70 -3.18
C ASN A 313 -12.97 19.26 -3.22
N GLY A 314 -13.56 18.33 -2.47
CA GLY A 314 -13.25 16.90 -2.55
C GLY A 314 -12.49 16.33 -1.35
N GLY A 315 -12.28 17.12 -0.30
CA GLY A 315 -11.73 16.65 0.98
C GLY A 315 -10.21 16.46 0.98
N THR A 316 -9.72 15.84 2.03
CA THR A 316 -8.28 15.73 2.34
C THR A 316 -7.42 15.18 1.21
N ASN A 317 -7.91 14.19 0.48
CA ASN A 317 -7.17 13.57 -0.62
C ASN A 317 -6.89 14.52 -1.80
N MET A 318 -7.59 15.64 -1.87
CA MET A 318 -7.45 16.61 -2.96
C MET A 318 -6.49 17.75 -2.64
N SER A 319 -5.81 17.73 -1.50
CA SER A 319 -4.88 18.79 -1.07
C SER A 319 -3.78 19.07 -2.09
N ALA A 320 -3.06 18.06 -2.55
CA ALA A 320 -1.99 18.24 -3.54
C ALA A 320 -2.50 18.63 -4.94
N PRO A 321 -3.56 18.01 -5.50
CA PRO A 321 -4.16 18.46 -6.76
C PRO A 321 -4.66 19.92 -6.74
N ILE A 322 -5.38 20.34 -5.70
CA ILE A 322 -5.90 21.70 -5.59
C ILE A 322 -4.75 22.72 -5.39
N LEU A 323 -3.72 22.34 -4.62
CA LEU A 323 -2.50 23.16 -4.51
C LEU A 323 -1.84 23.36 -5.88
N ALA A 324 -1.74 22.29 -6.67
CA ALA A 324 -1.20 22.38 -8.02
C ALA A 324 -2.03 23.29 -8.94
N GLN A 325 -3.36 23.25 -8.82
CA GLN A 325 -4.25 24.16 -9.54
C GLN A 325 -4.03 25.61 -9.14
N HIS A 326 -3.88 25.87 -7.84
CA HIS A 326 -3.67 27.23 -7.31
C HIS A 326 -2.35 27.84 -7.75
N LEU A 327 -1.26 27.04 -7.79
CA LEU A 327 0.08 27.52 -8.11
C LEU A 327 0.41 27.51 -9.60
N GLY A 328 -0.17 26.59 -10.39
CA GLY A 328 0.19 26.39 -11.81
C GLY A 328 -0.99 26.31 -12.76
N GLY A 329 -2.21 26.65 -12.28
CA GLY A 329 -3.42 26.64 -13.09
C GLY A 329 -3.86 25.26 -13.56
N ASP A 330 -4.81 25.23 -14.51
CA ASP A 330 -5.47 24.01 -14.96
C ASP A 330 -4.55 23.01 -15.68
N VAL A 331 -3.50 23.51 -16.35
CA VAL A 331 -2.52 22.63 -17.02
C VAL A 331 -1.74 21.83 -15.99
N PHE A 332 -1.26 22.49 -14.94
CA PHE A 332 -0.50 21.82 -13.90
C PHE A 332 -1.39 20.92 -13.02
N PHE A 333 -2.62 21.34 -12.76
CA PHE A 333 -3.64 20.49 -12.14
C PHE A 333 -3.85 19.18 -12.93
N GLY A 334 -4.05 19.28 -14.26
CA GLY A 334 -4.21 18.12 -15.13
C GLY A 334 -3.00 17.19 -15.12
N PHE A 335 -1.80 17.75 -15.14
CA PHE A 335 -0.54 17.00 -15.03
C PHE A 335 -0.43 16.25 -13.70
N VAL A 336 -0.65 16.93 -12.57
CA VAL A 336 -0.58 16.34 -11.23
C VAL A 336 -1.66 15.28 -11.03
N ALA A 337 -2.88 15.54 -11.52
CA ALA A 337 -3.98 14.58 -11.48
C ALA A 337 -3.69 13.32 -12.33
N ALA A 338 -3.08 13.50 -13.51
CA ALA A 338 -2.69 12.39 -14.38
C ALA A 338 -1.60 11.51 -13.74
N ILE A 339 -0.60 12.12 -13.10
CA ILE A 339 0.44 11.39 -12.36
C ILE A 339 -0.16 10.64 -11.17
N ALA A 340 -1.04 11.29 -10.39
CA ALA A 340 -1.74 10.66 -9.27
C ALA A 340 -2.54 9.44 -9.75
N PHE A 341 -3.28 9.58 -10.85
CA PHE A 341 -4.05 8.48 -11.44
C PHE A 341 -3.14 7.35 -11.94
N ALA A 342 -2.08 7.66 -12.68
CA ALA A 342 -1.10 6.67 -13.13
C ALA A 342 -0.47 5.92 -11.93
N THR A 343 -0.28 6.64 -10.82
CA THR A 343 0.20 6.08 -9.56
C THR A 343 -0.78 5.06 -8.99
N ILE A 344 -2.06 5.39 -8.95
CA ILE A 344 -3.10 4.47 -8.48
C ILE A 344 -3.16 3.22 -9.38
N LEU A 345 -3.22 3.43 -10.70
CA LEU A 345 -3.29 2.36 -11.69
C LEU A 345 -2.14 1.34 -11.53
N ALA A 346 -0.92 1.84 -11.36
CA ALA A 346 0.26 1.01 -11.23
C ALA A 346 0.29 0.21 -9.91
N VAL A 347 -0.14 0.82 -8.79
CA VAL A 347 -0.20 0.12 -7.48
C VAL A 347 -1.30 -0.93 -7.48
N VAL A 348 -2.47 -0.63 -8.04
CA VAL A 348 -3.56 -1.61 -8.19
C VAL A 348 -3.09 -2.80 -9.04
N ALA A 349 -2.27 -2.57 -10.08
CA ALA A 349 -1.68 -3.66 -10.85
C ALA A 349 -0.79 -4.58 -9.98
N GLY A 350 0.10 -4.01 -9.17
CA GLY A 350 0.96 -4.77 -8.27
C GLY A 350 0.17 -5.58 -7.22
N LEU A 351 -0.83 -4.95 -6.60
CA LEU A 351 -1.72 -5.60 -5.63
C LEU A 351 -2.51 -6.76 -6.25
N THR A 352 -3.07 -6.52 -7.43
CA THR A 352 -3.88 -7.52 -8.14
C THR A 352 -3.03 -8.70 -8.60
N ILE A 353 -1.83 -8.46 -9.13
CA ILE A 353 -0.90 -9.54 -9.50
C ILE A 353 -0.51 -10.35 -8.27
N SER A 354 -0.19 -9.68 -7.16
CA SER A 354 0.16 -10.37 -5.92
C SER A 354 -0.99 -11.24 -5.39
N ALA A 355 -2.20 -10.69 -5.32
CA ALA A 355 -3.40 -11.41 -4.88
C ALA A 355 -3.74 -12.58 -5.80
N SER A 356 -3.73 -12.35 -7.11
CA SER A 356 -4.07 -13.34 -8.11
C SER A 356 -3.03 -14.45 -8.23
N THR A 357 -1.73 -14.11 -8.11
CA THR A 357 -0.65 -15.10 -8.05
C THR A 357 -0.80 -16.00 -6.82
N SER A 358 -1.03 -15.41 -5.65
CA SER A 358 -1.18 -16.18 -4.42
C SER A 358 -2.40 -17.10 -4.47
N PHE A 359 -3.53 -16.64 -5.01
CA PHE A 359 -4.68 -17.53 -5.16
C PHE A 359 -4.42 -18.62 -6.20
N ALA A 360 -3.94 -18.30 -7.39
CA ALA A 360 -3.75 -19.25 -8.47
C ALA A 360 -2.61 -20.25 -8.15
N HIS A 361 -1.45 -19.73 -7.74
CA HIS A 361 -0.29 -20.58 -7.46
C HIS A 361 -0.41 -21.27 -6.10
N ASP A 362 -0.62 -20.52 -5.01
CA ASP A 362 -0.59 -21.10 -3.67
C ASP A 362 -1.84 -21.92 -3.38
N PHE A 363 -3.04 -21.37 -3.65
CA PHE A 363 -4.27 -22.05 -3.27
C PHE A 363 -4.75 -23.02 -4.36
N TRP A 364 -4.98 -22.54 -5.59
CA TRP A 364 -5.55 -23.38 -6.65
C TRP A 364 -4.62 -24.52 -7.04
N THR A 365 -3.41 -24.21 -7.49
CA THR A 365 -2.46 -25.24 -7.97
C THR A 365 -1.94 -26.11 -6.84
N ASN A 366 -1.44 -25.52 -5.75
CA ASN A 366 -0.74 -26.27 -4.71
C ASN A 366 -1.64 -26.87 -3.62
N VAL A 367 -2.77 -26.22 -3.27
CA VAL A 367 -3.69 -26.76 -2.24
C VAL A 367 -4.74 -27.65 -2.89
N ILE A 368 -5.47 -27.17 -3.91
CA ILE A 368 -6.57 -27.88 -4.56
C ILE A 368 -6.02 -29.02 -5.45
N HIS A 369 -5.09 -28.70 -6.37
CA HIS A 369 -4.58 -29.63 -7.38
C HIS A 369 -3.26 -30.32 -7.01
N ARG A 370 -2.77 -30.15 -5.78
CA ARG A 370 -1.60 -30.86 -5.22
C ARG A 370 -0.31 -30.64 -6.01
N GLY A 371 -0.12 -29.47 -6.61
CA GLY A 371 1.08 -29.10 -7.36
C GLY A 371 1.06 -29.50 -8.84
N THR A 372 -0.06 -30.02 -9.35
CA THR A 372 -0.19 -30.39 -10.78
C THR A 372 -1.13 -29.43 -11.50
N GLU A 373 -0.66 -28.82 -12.57
CA GLU A 373 -1.49 -28.06 -13.51
C GLU A 373 -2.26 -29.04 -14.40
N ARG A 374 -3.59 -28.94 -14.46
CA ARG A 374 -4.46 -29.86 -15.23
C ARG A 374 -4.49 -29.54 -16.73
N ALA A 375 -4.30 -28.28 -17.07
CA ALA A 375 -4.24 -27.82 -18.44
C ALA A 375 -3.22 -26.69 -18.60
N PRO A 376 -2.51 -26.61 -19.73
CA PRO A 376 -1.56 -25.52 -19.99
C PRO A 376 -2.23 -24.16 -19.85
N GLY A 377 -1.64 -23.26 -19.01
CA GLY A 377 -2.14 -21.92 -18.78
C GLY A 377 -3.35 -21.83 -17.85
N GLU A 378 -3.74 -22.90 -17.16
CA GLU A 378 -4.83 -22.89 -16.17
C GLU A 378 -4.53 -21.94 -15.03
N GLU A 379 -3.31 -21.95 -14.51
CA GLU A 379 -2.87 -21.06 -13.43
C GLU A 379 -3.04 -19.57 -13.79
N VAL A 380 -2.65 -19.17 -14.99
CA VAL A 380 -2.84 -17.80 -15.48
C VAL A 380 -4.32 -17.44 -15.66
N ARG A 381 -5.15 -18.40 -16.12
CA ARG A 381 -6.60 -18.19 -16.24
C ARG A 381 -7.25 -17.97 -14.87
N VAL A 382 -6.91 -18.79 -13.89
CA VAL A 382 -7.40 -18.64 -12.50
C VAL A 382 -6.93 -17.32 -11.90
N ALA A 383 -5.68 -16.92 -12.13
CA ALA A 383 -5.18 -15.62 -11.70
C ALA A 383 -6.01 -14.47 -12.27
N ARG A 384 -6.38 -14.51 -13.55
CA ARG A 384 -7.23 -13.49 -14.20
C ARG A 384 -8.63 -13.44 -13.57
N ILE A 385 -9.26 -14.57 -13.32
CA ILE A 385 -10.57 -14.63 -12.64
C ILE A 385 -10.48 -14.04 -11.24
N THR A 386 -9.45 -14.38 -10.48
CA THR A 386 -9.23 -13.83 -9.14
C THR A 386 -9.06 -12.31 -9.18
N ALA A 387 -8.36 -11.78 -10.18
CA ALA A 387 -8.20 -10.35 -10.37
C ALA A 387 -9.56 -9.63 -10.52
N PHE A 388 -10.49 -10.20 -11.30
CA PHE A 388 -11.85 -9.66 -11.43
C PHE A 388 -12.62 -9.71 -10.11
N VAL A 389 -12.55 -10.81 -9.38
CA VAL A 389 -13.27 -10.96 -8.10
C VAL A 389 -12.76 -9.98 -7.05
N VAL A 390 -11.44 -9.92 -6.83
CA VAL A 390 -10.83 -9.03 -5.84
C VAL A 390 -11.04 -7.57 -6.20
N GLY A 391 -10.91 -7.23 -7.48
CA GLY A 391 -11.18 -5.88 -7.99
C GLY A 391 -12.66 -5.48 -7.81
N GLY A 392 -13.59 -6.37 -8.12
CA GLY A 392 -15.02 -6.15 -7.95
C GLY A 392 -15.41 -5.91 -6.48
N ILE A 393 -14.90 -6.73 -5.57
CA ILE A 393 -15.10 -6.55 -4.11
C ILE A 393 -14.56 -5.18 -3.68
N SER A 394 -13.37 -4.80 -4.14
CA SER A 394 -12.75 -3.52 -3.77
C SER A 394 -13.55 -2.32 -4.28
N ILE A 395 -14.13 -2.39 -5.49
CA ILE A 395 -15.04 -1.36 -6.04
C ILE A 395 -16.26 -1.19 -5.13
N VAL A 396 -16.94 -2.30 -4.79
CA VAL A 396 -18.15 -2.26 -3.96
C VAL A 396 -17.86 -1.62 -2.59
N ILE A 397 -16.79 -2.04 -1.92
CA ILE A 397 -16.43 -1.51 -0.61
C ILE A 397 -16.01 -0.03 -0.71
N ALA A 398 -15.28 0.37 -1.74
CA ALA A 398 -14.89 1.77 -1.96
C ALA A 398 -16.13 2.69 -2.15
N ILE A 399 -17.15 2.21 -2.85
CA ILE A 399 -18.43 2.94 -3.00
C ILE A 399 -19.12 3.13 -1.65
N VAL A 400 -19.12 2.10 -0.80
CA VAL A 400 -19.73 2.15 0.55
C VAL A 400 -18.98 3.13 1.46
N LEU A 401 -17.64 3.13 1.44
CA LEU A 401 -16.81 4.04 2.25
C LEU A 401 -16.90 5.51 1.80
N GLY A 402 -17.15 5.76 0.52
CA GLY A 402 -17.27 7.12 -0.03
C GLY A 402 -15.95 7.87 -0.23
N PRO A 403 -16.03 9.11 -0.75
CA PRO A 403 -14.85 9.89 -1.15
C PRO A 403 -14.09 10.55 0.00
N THR A 404 -14.69 10.64 1.19
CA THR A 404 -14.15 11.41 2.33
C THR A 404 -13.11 10.66 3.12
N ALA A 405 -13.06 9.33 2.98
CA ALA A 405 -12.07 8.50 3.66
C ALA A 405 -10.64 8.83 3.18
N ASN A 406 -9.74 9.10 4.12
CA ASN A 406 -8.34 9.40 3.77
C ASN A 406 -7.61 8.13 3.32
N VAL A 407 -6.99 8.20 2.14
CA VAL A 407 -6.33 7.04 1.50
C VAL A 407 -5.12 6.56 2.31
N ALA A 408 -4.33 7.46 2.93
CA ALA A 408 -3.18 7.05 3.73
C ALA A 408 -3.61 6.31 5.00
N PHE A 409 -4.70 6.74 5.62
CA PHE A 409 -5.28 6.07 6.78
C PHE A 409 -5.77 4.65 6.42
N LEU A 410 -6.53 4.50 5.32
CA LEU A 410 -7.00 3.18 4.86
C LEU A 410 -5.83 2.23 4.54
N VAL A 411 -4.77 2.75 3.93
CA VAL A 411 -3.55 1.97 3.66
C VAL A 411 -2.85 1.57 4.96
N ALA A 412 -2.81 2.44 5.97
CA ALA A 412 -2.24 2.10 7.27
C ALA A 412 -2.95 0.92 7.95
N LEU A 413 -4.27 0.74 7.73
CA LEU A 413 -4.99 -0.44 8.19
C LEU A 413 -4.54 -1.72 7.46
N ALA A 414 -4.30 -1.66 6.14
CA ALA A 414 -3.73 -2.78 5.40
C ALA A 414 -2.34 -3.18 5.92
N PHE A 415 -1.52 -2.19 6.30
CA PHE A 415 -0.20 -2.41 6.92
C PHE A 415 -0.34 -3.07 8.30
N ALA A 416 -1.32 -2.65 9.11
CA ALA A 416 -1.60 -3.29 10.40
C ALA A 416 -1.96 -4.77 10.23
N VAL A 417 -2.80 -5.11 9.26
CA VAL A 417 -3.16 -6.50 8.94
C VAL A 417 -1.93 -7.29 8.50
N ALA A 418 -1.11 -6.73 7.60
CA ALA A 418 0.12 -7.37 7.11
C ALA A 418 1.15 -7.60 8.24
N ALA A 419 1.35 -6.60 9.11
CA ALA A 419 2.24 -6.70 10.27
C ALA A 419 1.77 -7.75 11.27
N SER A 420 0.46 -7.89 11.44
CA SER A 420 -0.12 -8.80 12.44
C SER A 420 -0.13 -10.25 11.96
N ALA A 421 -0.37 -10.49 10.67
CA ALA A 421 -0.51 -11.83 10.12
C ALA A 421 0.79 -12.37 9.51
N ASN A 422 1.38 -11.63 8.55
CA ASN A 422 2.47 -12.15 7.73
C ASN A 422 3.83 -12.08 8.43
N LEU A 423 4.14 -10.94 9.04
CA LEU A 423 5.47 -10.72 9.63
C LEU A 423 5.83 -11.73 10.72
N PRO A 424 4.97 -12.05 11.72
CA PRO A 424 5.32 -13.03 12.76
C PRO A 424 5.72 -14.38 12.19
N VAL A 425 5.01 -14.84 11.17
CA VAL A 425 5.24 -16.15 10.55
C VAL A 425 6.50 -16.16 9.69
N ILE A 426 6.78 -15.08 8.97
CA ILE A 426 8.03 -14.90 8.23
C ILE A 426 9.22 -14.92 9.20
N VAL A 427 9.17 -14.11 10.24
CA VAL A 427 10.26 -13.99 11.23
C VAL A 427 10.51 -15.33 11.92
N PHE A 428 9.48 -15.98 12.46
CA PHE A 428 9.67 -17.26 13.13
C PHE A 428 10.08 -18.38 12.18
N SER A 429 9.63 -18.36 10.94
CA SER A 429 10.09 -19.34 9.95
C SER A 429 11.58 -19.20 9.63
N LEU A 430 12.08 -17.98 9.55
CA LEU A 430 13.48 -17.69 9.21
C LEU A 430 14.44 -17.84 10.40
N PHE A 431 13.99 -17.46 11.62
CA PHE A 431 14.90 -17.29 12.76
C PHE A 431 14.65 -18.24 13.94
N TRP A 432 13.58 -19.07 13.90
CA TRP A 432 13.29 -20.00 14.98
C TRP A 432 13.23 -21.46 14.52
N LYS A 433 14.21 -22.28 14.91
CA LYS A 433 14.36 -23.67 14.49
C LYS A 433 13.13 -24.52 14.79
N ARG A 434 12.52 -24.39 15.98
CA ARG A 434 11.36 -25.18 16.43
C ARG A 434 10.03 -24.73 15.85
N PHE A 435 10.02 -23.64 15.07
CA PHE A 435 8.80 -23.18 14.44
C PHE A 435 8.25 -24.22 13.47
N ASN A 436 6.94 -24.44 13.49
CA ASN A 436 6.27 -25.51 12.79
C ASN A 436 4.98 -25.05 12.09
N THR A 437 4.34 -25.96 11.36
CA THR A 437 3.13 -25.70 10.59
C THR A 437 1.96 -25.19 11.45
N ARG A 438 1.78 -25.74 12.68
CA ARG A 438 0.71 -25.27 13.59
C ARG A 438 0.94 -23.83 14.01
N GLY A 439 2.19 -23.45 14.30
CA GLY A 439 2.57 -22.08 14.59
C GLY A 439 2.30 -21.12 13.42
N ALA A 440 2.62 -21.55 12.19
CA ALA A 440 2.36 -20.73 11.02
C ALA A 440 0.85 -20.51 10.77
N VAL A 441 0.04 -21.54 10.85
CA VAL A 441 -1.41 -21.46 10.66
C VAL A 441 -2.07 -20.64 11.78
N ALA A 442 -1.67 -20.86 13.04
CA ALA A 442 -2.18 -20.11 14.18
C ALA A 442 -1.78 -18.63 14.10
N GLY A 443 -0.51 -18.31 13.77
CA GLY A 443 -0.03 -16.94 13.65
C GLY A 443 -0.76 -16.15 12.55
N LEU A 444 -0.86 -16.72 11.35
CA LEU A 444 -1.64 -16.11 10.25
C LEU A 444 -3.10 -15.92 10.65
N GLY A 445 -3.73 -16.94 11.23
CA GLY A 445 -5.14 -16.92 11.62
C GLY A 445 -5.42 -15.91 12.73
N THR A 446 -4.66 -15.92 13.82
CA THR A 446 -4.84 -14.97 14.94
C THR A 446 -4.50 -13.55 14.53
N GLY A 447 -3.43 -13.33 13.74
CA GLY A 447 -3.07 -12.02 13.24
C GLY A 447 -4.16 -11.40 12.35
N LEU A 448 -4.72 -12.19 11.41
CA LEU A 448 -5.85 -11.77 10.58
C LEU A 448 -7.10 -11.48 11.43
N ALA A 449 -7.51 -12.45 12.26
CA ALA A 449 -8.73 -12.33 13.05
C ALA A 449 -8.64 -11.15 14.03
N ALA A 450 -7.52 -11.00 14.75
CA ALA A 450 -7.33 -9.91 15.69
C ALA A 450 -7.33 -8.54 15.01
N SER A 451 -6.57 -8.38 13.90
CA SER A 451 -6.52 -7.09 13.21
C SER A 451 -7.87 -6.69 12.63
N ILE A 452 -8.58 -7.61 11.97
CA ILE A 452 -9.90 -7.33 11.38
C ILE A 452 -10.94 -7.04 12.48
N ALA A 453 -10.99 -7.86 13.54
CA ALA A 453 -11.93 -7.66 14.64
C ALA A 453 -11.71 -6.31 15.33
N LEU A 454 -10.45 -5.94 15.62
CA LEU A 454 -10.13 -4.67 16.25
C LEU A 454 -10.45 -3.48 15.32
N ILE A 455 -10.24 -3.58 13.99
CA ILE A 455 -10.67 -2.55 13.04
C ILE A 455 -12.19 -2.36 13.08
N LEU A 456 -12.96 -3.45 13.07
CA LEU A 456 -14.43 -3.38 13.06
C LEU A 456 -15.02 -2.72 14.30
N ILE A 457 -14.37 -2.87 15.45
CA ILE A 457 -14.84 -2.28 16.74
C ILE A 457 -14.08 -1.00 17.11
N SER A 458 -13.27 -0.45 16.20
CA SER A 458 -12.50 0.79 16.38
C SER A 458 -13.29 2.03 15.97
N PRO A 459 -12.84 3.24 16.37
CA PRO A 459 -13.44 4.50 15.93
C PRO A 459 -13.53 4.66 14.40
N SER A 460 -12.70 3.96 13.65
CA SER A 460 -12.69 4.00 12.17
C SER A 460 -13.98 3.47 11.53
N ILE A 461 -14.66 2.54 12.20
CA ILE A 461 -15.87 1.88 11.70
C ILE A 461 -17.06 2.13 12.62
N MET A 462 -16.79 2.27 13.94
CA MET A 462 -17.79 2.31 14.99
C MET A 462 -17.73 3.67 15.71
N THR A 463 -18.63 4.57 15.34
CA THR A 463 -18.76 5.91 15.94
C THR A 463 -20.21 6.38 15.87
N VAL A 464 -20.68 7.05 16.90
CA VAL A 464 -21.99 7.72 16.88
C VAL A 464 -21.84 9.08 16.24
N ASP A 465 -22.21 9.17 14.97
CA ASP A 465 -22.13 10.43 14.22
C ASP A 465 -23.25 11.39 14.63
N PRO A 466 -22.98 12.71 14.69
CA PRO A 466 -24.01 13.72 14.82
C PRO A 466 -25.07 13.64 13.70
N PRO A 467 -26.33 14.02 13.94
CA PRO A 467 -27.39 13.98 12.91
C PRO A 467 -27.07 14.78 11.64
N THR A 468 -26.11 15.72 11.73
CA THR A 468 -25.64 16.53 10.61
C THR A 468 -24.74 15.77 9.63
N VAL A 469 -24.17 14.63 10.06
CA VAL A 469 -23.35 13.74 9.20
C VAL A 469 -24.29 12.75 8.52
N THR A 470 -24.36 12.80 7.20
CA THR A 470 -25.25 11.96 6.38
C THR A 470 -24.48 11.31 5.21
N GLY A 471 -25.07 10.26 4.65
CA GLY A 471 -24.53 9.57 3.48
C GLY A 471 -23.20 8.85 3.77
N ALA A 472 -22.31 8.86 2.81
CA ALA A 472 -21.02 8.16 2.88
C ALA A 472 -20.01 8.74 3.88
N ALA A 473 -20.27 9.90 4.46
CA ALA A 473 -19.44 10.45 5.54
C ALA A 473 -19.77 9.83 6.91
N ARG A 474 -20.87 9.08 7.01
CA ARG A 474 -21.32 8.45 8.23
C ARG A 474 -20.58 7.14 8.47
N HIS A 475 -20.18 6.90 9.74
CA HIS A 475 -19.55 5.63 10.09
C HIS A 475 -20.53 4.45 9.94
N LEU A 476 -19.99 3.27 9.63
CA LEU A 476 -20.80 2.10 9.29
C LEU A 476 -21.60 1.58 10.50
N ILE A 477 -21.03 1.64 11.70
CA ILE A 477 -21.66 1.19 12.95
C ILE A 477 -21.87 2.40 13.85
N GLN A 478 -23.15 2.74 14.09
CA GLN A 478 -23.55 3.88 14.92
C GLN A 478 -23.62 3.48 16.39
N ALA A 479 -22.45 3.22 16.98
CA ALA A 479 -22.29 2.90 18.40
C ALA A 479 -20.94 3.41 18.90
N ALA A 480 -20.79 3.55 20.21
CA ALA A 480 -19.50 3.93 20.80
C ALA A 480 -18.45 2.84 20.52
N PRO A 481 -17.22 3.21 20.14
CA PRO A 481 -16.17 2.25 19.85
C PRO A 481 -15.79 1.44 21.09
N ILE A 482 -15.66 0.13 20.92
CA ILE A 482 -15.24 -0.78 22.00
C ILE A 482 -13.72 -0.74 22.14
N PHE A 483 -13.00 -0.68 21.02
CA PHE A 483 -11.55 -0.50 20.98
C PHE A 483 -11.24 0.98 20.75
N PRO A 484 -10.47 1.65 21.64
CA PRO A 484 -10.37 3.10 21.62
C PRO A 484 -9.40 3.68 20.58
N LEU A 485 -8.58 2.85 19.93
CA LEU A 485 -7.58 3.29 18.97
C LEU A 485 -8.09 3.14 17.53
N GLU A 486 -7.74 4.08 16.67
CA GLU A 486 -8.06 3.99 15.23
C GLU A 486 -7.24 2.91 14.52
N ASN A 487 -5.98 2.70 14.94
CA ASN A 487 -5.11 1.67 14.38
C ASN A 487 -4.94 0.49 15.37
N PRO A 488 -5.11 -0.78 14.94
CA PRO A 488 -5.05 -1.94 15.83
C PRO A 488 -3.63 -2.43 16.13
N GLY A 489 -2.59 -1.89 15.47
CA GLY A 489 -1.23 -2.45 15.39
C GLY A 489 -0.61 -2.80 16.75
N ILE A 490 -0.75 -1.92 17.75
CA ILE A 490 -0.16 -2.12 19.08
C ILE A 490 -0.66 -3.39 19.78
N LEU A 491 -1.87 -3.83 19.49
CA LEU A 491 -2.46 -5.04 20.05
C LEU A 491 -2.45 -6.21 19.07
N SER A 492 -2.81 -5.99 17.81
CA SER A 492 -2.94 -7.06 16.81
C SER A 492 -1.60 -7.68 16.42
N ILE A 493 -0.50 -6.89 16.38
CA ILE A 493 0.83 -7.41 16.06
C ILE A 493 1.33 -8.37 17.15
N PRO A 494 1.35 -8.00 18.44
CA PRO A 494 1.68 -8.93 19.54
C PRO A 494 0.81 -10.17 19.56
N LEU A 495 -0.51 -10.05 19.28
CA LEU A 495 -1.42 -11.20 19.20
C LEU A 495 -1.05 -12.15 18.05
N GLY A 496 -0.63 -11.63 16.90
CA GLY A 496 -0.12 -12.44 15.80
C GLY A 496 1.15 -13.22 16.18
N PHE A 497 2.11 -12.56 16.83
CA PHE A 497 3.32 -13.21 17.37
C PHE A 497 2.98 -14.25 18.44
N LEU A 498 2.08 -13.92 19.35
CA LEU A 498 1.63 -14.84 20.42
C LEU A 498 0.93 -16.06 19.84
N GLY A 499 0.04 -15.88 18.86
CA GLY A 499 -0.64 -16.98 18.17
C GLY A 499 0.35 -17.90 17.46
N ALA A 500 1.35 -17.33 16.77
CA ALA A 500 2.41 -18.08 16.12
C ALA A 500 3.27 -18.86 17.13
N PHE A 501 3.61 -18.21 18.25
CA PHE A 501 4.41 -18.83 19.32
C PHE A 501 3.64 -19.97 20.01
N LEU A 502 2.44 -19.70 20.51
CA LEU A 502 1.61 -20.71 21.19
C LEU A 502 1.25 -21.88 20.26
N GLY A 503 0.90 -21.58 18.99
CA GLY A 503 0.64 -22.63 18.01
C GLY A 503 1.85 -23.53 17.78
N ALA A 504 3.07 -22.98 17.76
CA ALA A 504 4.29 -23.74 17.61
C ALA A 504 4.58 -24.66 18.82
N LEU A 505 4.19 -24.24 20.03
CA LEU A 505 4.35 -25.03 21.25
C LEU A 505 3.42 -26.24 21.31
N THR A 506 2.31 -26.27 20.56
CA THR A 506 1.34 -27.39 20.59
C THR A 506 1.84 -28.71 19.99
N GLY A 507 3.03 -28.72 19.41
CA GLY A 507 3.62 -29.93 18.86
C GLY A 507 4.99 -29.73 18.24
N ARG A 508 5.68 -30.82 17.97
CA ARG A 508 6.96 -30.81 17.24
C ARG A 508 6.76 -31.29 15.81
N GLU A 509 7.55 -30.76 14.91
CA GLU A 509 7.60 -31.17 13.50
C GLU A 509 9.07 -31.43 13.10
N PRO A 510 9.58 -32.64 13.37
CA PRO A 510 10.99 -32.99 13.13
C PRO A 510 11.44 -32.75 11.68
N SER A 511 10.55 -32.95 10.71
CA SER A 511 10.81 -32.67 9.30
C SER A 511 11.08 -31.18 9.03
N ALA A 512 10.37 -30.28 9.71
CA ALA A 512 10.59 -28.85 9.62
C ALA A 512 11.89 -28.42 10.32
N GLU A 513 12.21 -29.04 11.47
CA GLU A 513 13.47 -28.80 12.20
C GLU A 513 14.69 -29.26 11.41
N ALA A 514 14.61 -30.41 10.73
CA ALA A 514 15.69 -30.95 9.90
C ALA A 514 16.04 -30.04 8.72
N LYS A 515 15.03 -29.45 8.06
CA LYS A 515 15.22 -28.52 6.95
C LYS A 515 15.66 -27.11 7.37
N TYR A 516 15.63 -26.79 8.65
CA TYR A 516 15.93 -25.44 9.13
C TYR A 516 17.36 -24.98 8.80
N THR A 517 18.36 -25.84 9.02
CA THR A 517 19.76 -25.50 8.74
C THR A 517 19.97 -25.20 7.26
N GLU A 518 19.38 -26.00 6.38
CA GLU A 518 19.43 -25.76 4.93
C GLU A 518 18.74 -24.45 4.55
N LEU A 519 17.56 -24.15 5.13
CA LEU A 519 16.87 -22.88 4.91
C LEU A 519 17.72 -21.70 5.34
N VAL A 520 18.34 -21.75 6.53
CA VAL A 520 19.19 -20.66 7.07
C VAL A 520 20.41 -20.45 6.18
N VAL A 521 21.10 -21.52 5.78
CA VAL A 521 22.24 -21.41 4.85
C VAL A 521 21.79 -20.78 3.53
N ARG A 522 20.73 -21.31 2.92
CA ARG A 522 20.20 -20.80 1.66
C ARG A 522 19.78 -19.33 1.78
N ALA A 523 18.99 -18.98 2.80
CA ALA A 523 18.48 -17.63 3.01
C ALA A 523 19.59 -16.58 3.17
N ASN A 524 20.67 -16.92 3.90
CA ASN A 524 21.74 -15.96 4.22
C ASN A 524 22.92 -15.98 3.24
N THR A 525 23.16 -17.08 2.52
CA THR A 525 24.33 -17.21 1.63
C THR A 525 23.96 -17.34 0.15
N GLY A 526 22.70 -17.66 -0.16
CA GLY A 526 22.26 -17.95 -1.53
C GLY A 526 22.71 -19.30 -2.07
N LEU A 527 23.43 -20.12 -1.30
CA LEU A 527 23.82 -21.47 -1.71
C LEU A 527 22.58 -22.35 -1.90
N GLY A 528 22.42 -22.92 -3.08
CA GLY A 528 21.26 -23.75 -3.44
C GLY A 528 19.99 -22.92 -3.75
N ALA A 529 20.09 -21.60 -3.93
CA ALA A 529 18.94 -20.75 -4.27
C ALA A 529 18.31 -21.10 -5.64
N GLU A 530 19.07 -21.67 -6.56
CA GLU A 530 18.59 -22.21 -7.84
C GLU A 530 17.56 -23.34 -7.64
N LYS A 531 17.70 -24.14 -6.60
CA LYS A 531 16.73 -25.21 -6.26
C LYS A 531 15.38 -24.69 -5.80
N ALA A 532 15.30 -23.44 -5.30
CA ALA A 532 14.03 -22.83 -4.93
C ALA A 532 13.13 -22.55 -6.15
N THR A 533 13.68 -22.57 -7.36
CA THR A 533 12.93 -22.33 -8.60
C THR A 533 12.41 -23.60 -9.27
N THR A 534 12.91 -24.77 -8.88
CA THR A 534 12.59 -26.07 -9.50
C THR A 534 11.51 -26.87 -8.76
N HIS A 535 11.06 -26.38 -7.62
CA HIS A 535 9.99 -27.01 -6.81
C HIS A 535 8.65 -26.33 -6.96
#